data_e5af9f59d57829c283e60d0f56833111
#
_entry.id   e5af9f59d57829c283e60d0f56833111
#
_cell.length_a   1.000
_cell.length_b   1.000
_cell.length_c   1.000
_cell.angle_alpha   90.00
_cell.angle_beta   90.00
_cell.angle_gamma   90.00
#
_symmetry.space_group_name_H-M   'P 1'
#
loop_
_entity.id
_entity.type
_entity.pdbx_description
1 polymer ?
#
loop_
_entity_poly.entity_id
_entity_poly.type
_entity_poly.pdbx_seq_one_letter_code
_entity_poly.pdbx_strand_id
1 'polypeptide(L)'
;GEIAKQLHKKEQFNEYYSPLKAPGQTAWIRLLESSTPTLILLDELPPYLNNAKTRAHGQGTLLDIETTAIANLLNAINKKELSNVCLVVSDLEATYEEESEIIQGMFKELDGEINRFSLNLEPVSSNTNDLYEILKTRMFEKLPNENEINKVANGFKKSVKEAVEMGYTDEMPGEVASAIRDTYPFHPSFKDLVERFKENQ
;
A
#
# COMPACT_ATOMS: atom_id res chain seq x y z
N GLY A 1 -4.33 13.36 17.33
CA GLY A 1 -3.35 13.25 18.38
C GLY A 1 -1.95 13.20 17.88
N GLU A 2 -1.57 12.10 17.31
CA GLU A 2 -0.17 11.83 16.92
C GLU A 2 0.35 12.81 15.86
N ILE A 3 -0.43 13.13 14.84
CA ILE A 3 -0.06 14.10 13.80
C ILE A 3 0.34 15.47 14.44
N ALA A 4 -0.47 15.99 15.35
CA ALA A 4 -0.17 17.27 16.01
C ALA A 4 1.10 17.19 16.88
N LYS A 5 1.38 16.02 17.48
CA LYS A 5 2.58 15.78 18.28
C LYS A 5 3.83 15.76 17.38
N GLN A 6 3.79 15.05 16.26
CA GLN A 6 4.91 14.95 15.32
C GLN A 6 5.21 16.30 14.65
N LEU A 7 4.19 17.14 14.44
CA LEU A 7 4.36 18.51 13.95
C LEU A 7 4.78 19.52 15.04
N HIS A 8 5.03 19.07 16.27
CA HIS A 8 5.33 19.94 17.43
C HIS A 8 4.26 21.01 17.73
N LYS A 9 3.00 20.77 17.31
CA LYS A 9 1.85 21.67 17.49
C LYS A 9 0.82 21.12 18.49
N LYS A 10 1.21 20.19 19.36
CA LYS A 10 0.30 19.52 20.29
C LYS A 10 -0.45 20.51 21.21
N GLU A 11 0.25 21.52 21.72
CA GLU A 11 -0.35 22.52 22.62
C GLU A 11 -1.45 23.33 21.93
N GLN A 12 -1.24 23.70 20.68
CA GLN A 12 -2.24 24.43 19.87
C GLN A 12 -3.49 23.61 19.57
N PHE A 13 -3.42 22.28 19.75
CA PHE A 13 -4.47 21.33 19.47
C PHE A 13 -5.09 20.73 20.74
N ASN A 14 -4.75 21.26 21.90
CA ASN A 14 -5.15 20.74 23.22
C ASN A 14 -6.67 20.68 23.42
N GLU A 15 -7.42 21.57 22.80
CA GLU A 15 -8.89 21.61 22.86
C GLU A 15 -9.57 20.34 22.32
N TYR A 16 -8.84 19.49 21.56
CA TYR A 16 -9.35 18.24 20.99
C TYR A 16 -8.97 17.01 21.82
N TYR A 17 -8.23 17.17 22.92
CA TYR A 17 -7.83 16.07 23.78
C TYR A 17 -8.60 16.02 25.10
N SER A 18 -9.11 17.17 25.57
CA SER A 18 -9.82 17.21 26.85
C SER A 18 -10.95 18.26 26.81
N PRO A 19 -12.20 17.83 26.61
CA PRO A 19 -12.66 16.47 26.31
C PRO A 19 -12.21 16.02 24.89
N LEU A 20 -12.06 14.71 24.70
CA LEU A 20 -11.70 14.17 23.41
C LEU A 20 -12.83 14.40 22.40
N LYS A 21 -12.53 15.08 21.31
CA LYS A 21 -13.49 15.39 20.23
C LYS A 21 -12.80 15.39 18.88
N ALA A 22 -13.56 15.10 17.82
CA ALA A 22 -13.06 15.15 16.47
C ALA A 22 -12.71 16.60 16.05
N PRO A 23 -11.49 16.88 15.54
CA PRO A 23 -11.19 18.17 14.93
C PRO A 23 -12.01 18.35 13.65
N GLY A 24 -12.58 19.54 13.49
CA GLY A 24 -13.27 19.94 12.25
C GLY A 24 -12.26 20.30 11.14
N GLN A 25 -12.77 20.48 9.93
CA GLN A 25 -11.97 20.83 8.74
C GLN A 25 -11.06 22.06 8.98
N THR A 26 -11.61 23.14 9.54
CA THR A 26 -10.85 24.37 9.82
C THR A 26 -9.70 24.13 10.82
N ALA A 27 -9.92 23.24 11.78
CA ALA A 27 -8.87 22.88 12.73
C ALA A 27 -7.73 22.12 12.06
N TRP A 28 -8.04 21.22 11.13
CA TRP A 28 -7.04 20.54 10.33
C TRP A 28 -6.24 21.49 9.44
N ILE A 29 -6.92 22.43 8.75
CA ILE A 29 -6.25 23.46 7.95
C ILE A 29 -5.27 24.23 8.84
N ARG A 30 -5.71 24.76 9.97
CA ARG A 30 -4.86 25.51 10.91
C ARG A 30 -3.66 24.70 11.43
N LEU A 31 -3.82 23.39 11.63
CA LEU A 31 -2.73 22.51 12.06
C LEU A 31 -1.69 22.30 10.97
N LEU A 32 -2.16 22.04 9.75
CA LEU A 32 -1.33 21.59 8.63
C LEU A 32 -0.80 22.73 7.77
N GLU A 33 -1.44 23.90 7.81
CA GLU A 33 -0.99 25.08 7.06
C GLU A 33 0.43 25.46 7.46
N SER A 34 1.33 25.43 6.49
CA SER A 34 2.75 25.69 6.65
C SER A 34 3.37 26.03 5.29
N SER A 35 4.46 26.77 5.29
CA SER A 35 5.29 26.98 4.10
C SER A 35 6.12 25.73 3.72
N THR A 36 6.27 24.79 4.64
CA THR A 36 7.04 23.56 4.43
C THR A 36 6.11 22.47 3.90
N PRO A 37 6.43 21.79 2.78
CA PRO A 37 5.69 20.63 2.31
C PRO A 37 5.59 19.56 3.39
N THR A 38 4.40 18.99 3.55
CA THR A 38 4.12 17.99 4.59
C THR A 38 3.61 16.71 3.96
N LEU A 39 4.24 15.59 4.30
CA LEU A 39 3.77 14.24 3.98
C LEU A 39 3.17 13.61 5.24
N ILE A 40 1.92 13.18 5.13
CA ILE A 40 1.23 12.39 6.16
C ILE A 40 1.12 10.96 5.64
N LEU A 41 1.68 10.01 6.40
CA LEU A 41 1.56 8.58 6.11
C LEU A 41 0.68 7.94 7.18
N LEU A 42 -0.44 7.36 6.78
CA LEU A 42 -1.31 6.54 7.64
C LEU A 42 -1.15 5.09 7.23
N ASP A 43 -0.44 4.35 8.05
CA ASP A 43 -0.21 2.92 7.88
C ASP A 43 -1.08 2.12 8.84
N GLU A 44 -1.55 0.95 8.42
CA GLU A 44 -2.39 0.05 9.21
C GLU A 44 -3.64 0.74 9.79
N LEU A 45 -4.28 1.60 9.02
CA LEU A 45 -5.48 2.32 9.47
C LEU A 45 -6.64 1.39 9.85
N PRO A 46 -6.98 0.31 9.13
CA PRO A 46 -8.06 -0.60 9.49
C PRO A 46 -7.91 -1.27 10.86
N PRO A 47 -6.79 -1.93 11.19
CA PRO A 47 -6.57 -2.51 12.51
C PRO A 47 -6.66 -1.47 13.64
N TYR A 48 -6.20 -0.25 13.39
CA TYR A 48 -6.32 0.86 14.33
C TYR A 48 -7.80 1.22 14.61
N LEU A 49 -8.61 1.35 13.56
CA LEU A 49 -10.03 1.68 13.69
C LEU A 49 -10.83 0.54 14.37
N ASN A 50 -10.50 -0.72 14.07
CA ASN A 50 -11.07 -1.87 14.76
C ASN A 50 -10.81 -1.83 16.27
N ASN A 51 -9.60 -1.50 16.69
CA ASN A 51 -9.26 -1.31 18.09
C ASN A 51 -10.04 -0.12 18.70
N ALA A 52 -10.22 0.98 17.97
CA ALA A 52 -10.97 2.13 18.42
C ALA A 52 -12.45 1.80 18.69
N LYS A 53 -13.06 0.88 17.92
CA LYS A 53 -14.44 0.39 18.13
C LYS A 53 -14.67 -0.23 19.50
N THR A 54 -13.65 -0.89 20.07
CA THR A 54 -13.77 -1.55 21.38
C THR A 54 -13.70 -0.58 22.56
N ARG A 55 -13.37 0.70 22.33
CA ARG A 55 -13.19 1.70 23.38
C ARG A 55 -14.42 2.60 23.46
N ALA A 56 -15.19 2.45 24.53
CA ALA A 56 -16.36 3.32 24.81
C ALA A 56 -15.92 4.77 25.05
N HIS A 57 -16.65 5.73 24.49
CA HIS A 57 -16.48 7.15 24.73
C HIS A 57 -17.84 7.86 24.73
N GLY A 58 -18.25 8.40 25.88
CA GLY A 58 -19.57 9.00 26.05
C GLY A 58 -20.71 8.00 25.77
N GLN A 59 -21.58 8.33 24.81
CA GLN A 59 -22.66 7.45 24.34
C GLN A 59 -22.27 6.62 23.09
N GLY A 60 -21.06 6.77 22.60
CA GLY A 60 -20.51 6.09 21.42
C GLY A 60 -19.17 5.42 21.70
N THR A 61 -18.37 5.33 20.67
CA THR A 61 -17.04 4.71 20.73
C THR A 61 -15.95 5.69 20.26
N LEU A 62 -14.70 5.37 20.54
CA LEU A 62 -13.57 6.12 19.99
C LEU A 62 -13.58 6.09 18.45
N LEU A 63 -14.11 5.03 17.84
CA LEU A 63 -14.26 4.90 16.39
C LEU A 63 -15.06 6.08 15.81
N ASP A 64 -16.18 6.50 16.43
CA ASP A 64 -17.03 7.60 15.93
C ASP A 64 -16.26 8.93 15.88
N ILE A 65 -15.34 9.14 16.82
CA ILE A 65 -14.51 10.34 16.87
C ILE A 65 -13.40 10.28 15.80
N GLU A 66 -12.72 9.14 15.71
CA GLU A 66 -11.59 8.98 14.78
C GLU A 66 -12.04 9.02 13.32
N THR A 67 -13.18 8.42 12.99
CA THR A 67 -13.73 8.46 11.64
C THR A 67 -14.17 9.85 11.23
N THR A 68 -14.85 10.55 12.12
CA THR A 68 -15.19 11.97 11.90
C THR A 68 -13.92 12.81 11.72
N ALA A 69 -12.88 12.55 12.52
CA ALA A 69 -11.61 13.26 12.40
C ALA A 69 -10.91 13.00 11.07
N ILE A 70 -10.91 11.75 10.58
CA ILE A 70 -10.32 11.37 9.30
C ILE A 70 -11.12 11.97 8.14
N ALA A 71 -12.44 11.88 8.14
CA ALA A 71 -13.28 12.50 7.12
C ALA A 71 -13.03 14.02 7.02
N ASN A 72 -12.92 14.71 8.15
CA ASN A 72 -12.60 16.12 8.19
C ASN A 72 -11.18 16.42 7.71
N LEU A 73 -10.21 15.54 7.94
CA LEU A 73 -8.85 15.65 7.42
C LEU A 73 -8.83 15.53 5.89
N LEU A 74 -9.51 14.53 5.33
CA LEU A 74 -9.64 14.34 3.87
C LEU A 74 -10.27 15.58 3.20
N ASN A 75 -11.34 16.08 3.79
CA ASN A 75 -12.00 17.32 3.33
C ASN A 75 -11.08 18.55 3.44
N ALA A 76 -10.20 18.61 4.44
CA ALA A 76 -9.25 19.70 4.61
C ALA A 76 -8.13 19.66 3.57
N ILE A 77 -7.56 18.48 3.29
CA ILE A 77 -6.45 18.30 2.34
C ILE A 77 -6.86 18.71 0.93
N ASN A 78 -8.12 18.55 0.56
CA ASN A 78 -8.65 18.98 -0.73
C ASN A 78 -8.79 20.51 -0.86
N LYS A 79 -8.43 21.29 0.15
CA LYS A 79 -8.47 22.74 0.11
C LYS A 79 -7.17 23.34 -0.40
N LYS A 80 -7.30 24.47 -1.09
CA LYS A 80 -6.16 25.19 -1.70
C LYS A 80 -5.08 25.57 -0.68
N GLU A 81 -5.48 25.83 0.55
CA GLU A 81 -4.60 26.20 1.66
C GLU A 81 -3.61 25.09 2.00
N LEU A 82 -3.95 23.83 1.70
CA LEU A 82 -3.13 22.66 1.96
C LEU A 82 -2.57 22.02 0.68
N SER A 83 -2.42 22.79 -0.39
CA SER A 83 -1.90 22.30 -1.69
C SER A 83 -0.46 21.72 -1.61
N ASN A 84 0.25 21.97 -0.52
CA ASN A 84 1.58 21.44 -0.21
C ASN A 84 1.55 20.26 0.78
N VAL A 85 0.35 19.73 1.09
CA VAL A 85 0.19 18.57 1.98
C VAL A 85 -0.18 17.36 1.12
N CYS A 86 0.54 16.27 1.30
CA CYS A 86 0.25 14.96 0.70
C CYS A 86 -0.15 13.98 1.80
N LEU A 87 -1.27 13.27 1.61
CA LEU A 87 -1.68 12.17 2.45
C LEU A 87 -1.52 10.85 1.68
N VAL A 88 -0.85 9.92 2.29
CA VAL A 88 -0.74 8.54 1.82
C VAL A 88 -1.38 7.63 2.85
N VAL A 89 -2.31 6.80 2.41
CA VAL A 89 -2.94 5.77 3.25
C VAL A 89 -2.56 4.43 2.66
N SER A 90 -1.95 3.57 3.48
CA SER A 90 -1.74 2.18 3.08
C SER A 90 -3.02 1.39 3.33
N ASP A 91 -3.38 0.61 2.34
CA ASP A 91 -4.53 -0.27 2.35
C ASP A 91 -4.07 -1.69 2.04
N LEU A 92 -4.59 -2.67 2.77
CA LEU A 92 -4.44 -4.09 2.52
C LEU A 92 -5.85 -4.64 2.24
N GLU A 93 -6.23 -4.74 0.97
CA GLU A 93 -7.54 -5.21 0.51
C GLU A 93 -7.93 -6.55 1.16
N ALA A 94 -6.95 -7.44 1.38
CA ALA A 94 -7.15 -8.72 2.07
C ALA A 94 -7.56 -8.60 3.57
N THR A 95 -7.40 -7.42 4.18
CA THR A 95 -7.76 -7.21 5.59
C THR A 95 -9.24 -6.86 5.75
N TYR A 96 -9.93 -6.45 4.66
CA TYR A 96 -11.32 -5.98 4.72
C TYR A 96 -12.35 -7.09 4.65
N GLU A 97 -12.05 -8.25 4.10
CA GLU A 97 -13.01 -9.36 3.98
C GLU A 97 -13.44 -9.93 5.34
N GLU A 98 -12.59 -9.81 6.36
CA GLU A 98 -12.89 -10.26 7.74
C GLU A 98 -13.41 -9.14 8.64
N GLU A 99 -13.43 -7.88 8.19
CA GLU A 99 -13.77 -6.76 9.05
C GLU A 99 -15.25 -6.40 8.98
N SER A 100 -15.76 -5.85 10.10
CA SER A 100 -17.18 -5.57 10.28
C SER A 100 -17.74 -4.65 9.18
N GLU A 101 -18.99 -4.91 8.74
CA GLU A 101 -19.77 -4.10 7.79
C GLU A 101 -19.72 -2.58 8.06
N ILE A 102 -19.50 -2.19 9.32
CA ILE A 102 -19.39 -0.79 9.74
C ILE A 102 -18.11 -0.16 9.18
N ILE A 103 -16.98 -0.85 9.24
CA ILE A 103 -15.69 -0.34 8.72
C ILE A 103 -15.73 -0.30 7.20
N GLN A 104 -16.28 -1.34 6.57
CA GLN A 104 -16.50 -1.35 5.12
C GLN A 104 -17.44 -0.22 4.67
N GLY A 105 -18.52 0.04 5.43
CA GLY A 105 -19.44 1.15 5.18
C GLY A 105 -18.75 2.51 5.23
N MET A 106 -17.92 2.71 6.25
CA MET A 106 -17.16 3.95 6.43
C MET A 106 -16.12 4.18 5.34
N PHE A 107 -15.40 3.13 4.94
CA PHE A 107 -14.47 3.24 3.82
C PHE A 107 -15.21 3.47 2.50
N LYS A 108 -16.37 2.91 2.27
CA LYS A 108 -17.21 3.22 1.10
C LYS A 108 -17.67 4.67 1.05
N GLU A 109 -18.01 5.28 2.20
CA GLU A 109 -18.31 6.71 2.27
C GLU A 109 -17.07 7.57 2.04
N LEU A 110 -15.92 7.17 2.60
CA LEU A 110 -14.63 7.81 2.38
C LEU A 110 -14.13 7.58 0.95
N ASP A 111 -14.32 6.40 0.36
CA ASP A 111 -13.98 6.07 -1.02
C ASP A 111 -14.67 7.00 -2.03
N GLY A 112 -15.92 7.37 -1.80
CA GLY A 112 -16.62 8.34 -2.64
C GLY A 112 -15.93 9.71 -2.67
N GLU A 113 -15.32 10.13 -1.59
CA GLU A 113 -14.54 11.38 -1.48
C GLU A 113 -13.08 11.16 -1.91
N ILE A 114 -12.46 10.05 -1.53
CA ILE A 114 -11.07 9.70 -1.85
C ILE A 114 -10.92 9.49 -3.37
N ASN A 115 -11.77 8.69 -4.00
CA ASN A 115 -11.66 8.35 -5.42
C ASN A 115 -11.82 9.54 -6.38
N ARG A 116 -12.34 10.67 -5.89
CA ARG A 116 -12.38 11.92 -6.69
C ARG A 116 -11.03 12.62 -6.80
N PHE A 117 -10.12 12.39 -5.84
CA PHE A 117 -8.89 13.18 -5.69
C PHE A 117 -7.66 12.34 -5.40
N SER A 118 -7.79 11.00 -5.30
CA SER A 118 -6.68 10.09 -5.01
C SER A 118 -6.10 9.46 -6.25
N LEU A 119 -4.81 9.15 -6.17
CA LEU A 119 -4.13 8.25 -7.08
C LEU A 119 -3.99 6.89 -6.38
N ASN A 120 -4.63 5.88 -6.93
CA ASN A 120 -4.46 4.50 -6.44
C ASN A 120 -3.14 3.94 -6.97
N LEU A 121 -2.26 3.54 -6.08
CA LEU A 121 -0.96 2.96 -6.40
C LEU A 121 -0.93 1.51 -5.88
N GLU A 122 -1.00 0.56 -6.78
CA GLU A 122 -0.81 -0.84 -6.46
C GLU A 122 0.61 -1.25 -6.87
N PRO A 123 1.55 -1.38 -5.90
CA PRO A 123 2.95 -1.64 -6.22
C PRO A 123 3.20 -2.92 -7.01
N VAL A 124 2.32 -3.91 -6.87
CA VAL A 124 2.51 -5.27 -7.45
C VAL A 124 1.69 -5.50 -8.71
N SER A 125 0.60 -4.76 -8.94
CA SER A 125 -0.28 -4.96 -10.11
C SER A 125 0.25 -4.30 -11.38
N SER A 126 0.99 -3.20 -11.25
CA SER A 126 1.45 -2.41 -12.40
C SER A 126 2.67 -2.98 -13.10
N ASN A 127 3.48 -3.83 -12.43
CA ASN A 127 4.68 -4.41 -13.04
C ASN A 127 4.96 -5.81 -12.47
N THR A 128 4.89 -6.81 -13.32
CA THR A 128 5.15 -8.21 -12.96
C THR A 128 6.53 -8.42 -12.32
N ASN A 129 7.50 -7.58 -12.67
CA ASN A 129 8.86 -7.66 -12.17
C ASN A 129 9.00 -7.14 -10.73
N ASP A 130 8.09 -6.29 -10.25
CA ASP A 130 8.18 -5.71 -8.90
C ASP A 130 8.08 -6.79 -7.81
N LEU A 131 7.25 -7.82 -8.02
CA LEU A 131 7.18 -8.96 -7.11
C LEU A 131 8.54 -9.65 -6.95
N TYR A 132 9.22 -9.90 -8.08
CA TYR A 132 10.53 -10.56 -8.06
C TYR A 132 11.59 -9.68 -7.40
N GLU A 133 11.57 -8.37 -7.60
CA GLU A 133 12.50 -7.43 -6.95
C GLU A 133 12.29 -7.37 -5.44
N ILE A 134 11.03 -7.36 -4.98
CA ILE A 134 10.70 -7.42 -3.55
C ILE A 134 11.21 -8.73 -2.95
N LEU A 135 10.94 -9.87 -3.60
CA LEU A 135 11.39 -11.18 -3.12
C LEU A 135 12.91 -11.28 -3.11
N LYS A 136 13.60 -10.81 -4.15
CA LYS A 136 15.07 -10.75 -4.23
C LYS A 136 15.64 -10.00 -3.02
N THR A 137 15.11 -8.80 -2.75
CA THR A 137 15.61 -7.93 -1.68
C THR A 137 15.35 -8.51 -0.28
N ARG A 138 14.24 -9.22 -0.10
CA ARG A 138 13.85 -9.76 1.22
C ARG A 138 14.42 -11.14 1.52
N MET A 139 14.64 -11.97 0.49
CA MET A 139 15.04 -13.37 0.69
C MET A 139 16.54 -13.61 0.54
N PHE A 140 17.28 -12.71 -0.11
CA PHE A 140 18.69 -12.92 -0.41
C PHE A 140 19.52 -11.75 0.11
N GLU A 141 20.53 -12.06 0.90
CA GLU A 141 21.52 -11.09 1.40
C GLU A 141 22.44 -10.60 0.27
N LYS A 142 22.71 -11.48 -0.69
CA LYS A 142 23.56 -11.18 -1.86
C LYS A 142 23.02 -11.89 -3.08
N LEU A 143 22.85 -11.12 -4.15
CA LEU A 143 22.47 -11.66 -5.47
C LEU A 143 23.71 -11.97 -6.31
N PRO A 144 23.61 -12.94 -7.24
CA PRO A 144 24.65 -13.20 -8.22
C PRO A 144 24.89 -11.98 -9.12
N ASN A 145 26.10 -11.89 -9.68
CA ASN A 145 26.41 -10.84 -10.63
C ASN A 145 25.81 -11.15 -12.02
N GLU A 146 25.73 -10.13 -12.88
CA GLU A 146 25.14 -10.26 -14.22
C GLU A 146 25.77 -11.37 -15.07
N ASN A 147 27.07 -11.63 -14.92
CA ASN A 147 27.74 -12.69 -15.67
C ASN A 147 27.27 -14.09 -15.27
N GLU A 148 26.99 -14.28 -13.98
CA GLU A 148 26.45 -15.53 -13.44
C GLU A 148 25.01 -15.72 -13.89
N ILE A 149 24.19 -14.67 -13.82
CA ILE A 149 22.80 -14.68 -14.31
C ILE A 149 22.77 -15.00 -15.82
N ASN A 150 23.62 -14.36 -16.60
CA ASN A 150 23.72 -14.60 -18.04
C ASN A 150 24.15 -16.03 -18.39
N LYS A 151 25.02 -16.66 -17.60
CA LYS A 151 25.37 -18.06 -17.80
C LYS A 151 24.16 -18.98 -17.63
N VAL A 152 23.37 -18.74 -16.59
CA VAL A 152 22.13 -19.51 -16.33
C VAL A 152 21.13 -19.31 -17.47
N ALA A 153 20.83 -18.05 -17.82
CA ALA A 153 19.91 -17.73 -18.91
C ALA A 153 20.33 -18.34 -20.27
N ASN A 154 21.61 -18.32 -20.56
CA ASN A 154 22.13 -18.96 -21.78
C ASN A 154 22.04 -20.49 -21.73
N GLY A 155 22.14 -21.09 -20.53
CA GLY A 155 21.89 -22.52 -20.33
C GLY A 155 20.44 -22.87 -20.69
N PHE A 156 19.47 -22.12 -20.14
CA PHE A 156 18.05 -22.29 -20.48
C PHE A 156 17.79 -22.09 -21.98
N LYS A 157 18.38 -21.05 -22.60
CA LYS A 157 18.27 -20.79 -24.04
C LYS A 157 18.69 -22.01 -24.87
N LYS A 158 19.79 -22.66 -24.51
CA LYS A 158 20.28 -23.83 -25.19
C LYS A 158 19.32 -25.01 -25.04
N SER A 159 18.88 -25.30 -23.81
CA SER A 159 17.96 -26.42 -23.54
C SER A 159 16.61 -26.24 -24.26
N VAL A 160 16.06 -25.01 -24.26
CA VAL A 160 14.80 -24.72 -24.96
C VAL A 160 14.99 -24.88 -26.47
N LYS A 161 16.12 -24.43 -27.03
CA LYS A 161 16.41 -24.63 -28.46
C LYS A 161 16.43 -26.11 -28.82
N GLU A 162 17.09 -26.94 -28.02
CA GLU A 162 17.13 -28.40 -28.23
C GLU A 162 15.71 -29.00 -28.11
N ALA A 163 14.89 -28.55 -27.14
CA ALA A 163 13.50 -29.01 -26.97
C ALA A 163 12.61 -28.63 -28.18
N VAL A 164 12.76 -27.43 -28.73
CA VAL A 164 12.07 -26.99 -29.97
C VAL A 164 12.48 -27.87 -31.17
N GLU A 165 13.78 -28.14 -31.35
CA GLU A 165 14.30 -29.02 -32.43
C GLU A 165 13.75 -30.46 -32.33
N MET A 166 13.46 -30.91 -31.10
CA MET A 166 12.82 -32.22 -30.82
C MET A 166 11.30 -32.21 -30.89
N GLY A 167 10.70 -31.06 -31.08
CA GLY A 167 9.23 -30.91 -31.13
C GLY A 167 8.51 -31.01 -29.76
N TYR A 168 9.22 -30.76 -28.65
CA TYR A 168 8.65 -30.82 -27.29
C TYR A 168 8.03 -29.50 -26.83
N THR A 169 8.38 -28.38 -27.44
CA THR A 169 7.86 -27.06 -27.12
C THR A 169 7.97 -26.14 -28.34
N ASP A 170 7.10 -25.11 -28.36
CA ASP A 170 7.12 -24.04 -29.35
C ASP A 170 7.67 -22.71 -28.77
N GLU A 171 8.20 -22.75 -27.54
CA GLU A 171 8.72 -21.56 -26.86
C GLU A 171 9.91 -20.93 -27.58
N MET A 172 9.98 -19.61 -27.60
CA MET A 172 11.12 -18.90 -28.19
C MET A 172 12.31 -18.89 -27.24
N PRO A 173 13.47 -19.52 -27.61
CA PRO A 173 14.61 -19.62 -26.71
C PRO A 173 15.16 -18.29 -26.21
N GLY A 174 15.00 -17.21 -27.02
CA GLY A 174 15.43 -15.87 -26.66
C GLY A 174 14.55 -15.23 -25.59
N GLU A 175 13.24 -15.41 -25.68
CA GLU A 175 12.28 -14.89 -24.72
C GLU A 175 12.41 -15.57 -23.37
N VAL A 176 12.55 -16.90 -23.34
CA VAL A 176 12.80 -17.65 -22.11
C VAL A 176 14.07 -17.17 -21.43
N ALA A 177 15.16 -16.97 -22.19
CA ALA A 177 16.40 -16.47 -21.61
C ALA A 177 16.28 -15.04 -21.07
N SER A 178 15.47 -14.18 -21.70
CA SER A 178 15.17 -12.85 -21.17
C SER A 178 14.38 -12.93 -19.88
N ALA A 179 13.29 -13.70 -19.87
CA ALA A 179 12.48 -13.91 -18.69
C ALA A 179 13.29 -14.45 -17.50
N ILE A 180 14.20 -15.41 -17.75
CA ILE A 180 15.11 -15.92 -16.69
C ILE A 180 16.01 -14.80 -16.17
N ARG A 181 16.58 -13.93 -17.00
CA ARG A 181 17.41 -12.82 -16.52
C ARG A 181 16.64 -11.87 -15.62
N ASP A 182 15.41 -11.53 -16.00
CA ASP A 182 14.58 -10.56 -15.30
C ASP A 182 14.10 -11.09 -13.94
N THR A 183 13.81 -12.39 -13.87
CA THR A 183 13.22 -13.01 -12.65
C THR A 183 14.25 -13.68 -11.73
N TYR A 184 15.47 -13.96 -12.21
CA TYR A 184 16.47 -14.70 -11.43
C TYR A 184 16.69 -14.14 -10.02
N PRO A 185 16.80 -14.94 -8.96
CA PRO A 185 17.00 -16.39 -8.95
C PRO A 185 15.72 -17.25 -9.06
N PHE A 186 14.57 -16.63 -9.24
CA PHE A 186 13.30 -17.33 -9.40
C PHE A 186 13.10 -17.75 -10.86
N HIS A 187 12.36 -18.84 -11.07
CA HIS A 187 11.89 -19.19 -12.41
C HIS A 187 10.72 -18.27 -12.80
N PRO A 188 10.54 -17.88 -14.07
CA PRO A 188 9.44 -17.01 -14.51
C PRO A 188 8.04 -17.51 -14.10
N SER A 189 7.81 -18.83 -14.12
CA SER A 189 6.54 -19.44 -13.68
C SER A 189 6.28 -19.38 -12.18
N PHE A 190 7.17 -18.82 -11.37
CA PHE A 190 6.99 -18.75 -9.94
C PHE A 190 5.77 -17.89 -9.56
N LYS A 191 5.54 -16.81 -10.30
CA LYS A 191 4.36 -15.95 -10.12
C LYS A 191 3.08 -16.73 -10.33
N ASP A 192 2.96 -17.44 -11.45
CA ASP A 192 1.77 -18.24 -11.80
C ASP A 192 1.49 -19.31 -10.72
N LEU A 193 2.55 -19.86 -10.14
CA LEU A 193 2.43 -20.81 -9.04
C LEU A 193 1.84 -20.14 -7.80
N VAL A 194 2.33 -18.97 -7.42
CA VAL A 194 1.84 -18.20 -6.26
C VAL A 194 0.39 -17.76 -6.46
N GLU A 195 0.03 -17.29 -7.65
CA GLU A 195 -1.35 -16.89 -7.98
C GLU A 195 -2.32 -18.07 -7.85
N ARG A 196 -1.97 -19.24 -8.37
CA ARG A 196 -2.78 -20.46 -8.24
C ARG A 196 -2.96 -20.91 -6.79
N PHE A 197 -1.97 -20.68 -5.92
CA PHE A 197 -2.13 -20.97 -4.49
C PHE A 197 -3.12 -20.03 -3.82
N LYS A 198 -3.18 -18.76 -4.21
CA LYS A 198 -4.16 -17.79 -3.69
C LYS A 198 -5.59 -18.11 -4.10
N GLU A 199 -5.80 -18.53 -5.35
CA GLU A 199 -7.13 -18.88 -5.87
C GLU A 199 -7.74 -20.13 -5.22
N ASN A 200 -6.93 -20.95 -4.55
CA ASN A 200 -7.36 -22.21 -3.93
C ASN A 200 -7.47 -22.13 -2.39
N GLN A 201 -7.35 -20.94 -1.80
CA GLN A 201 -7.59 -20.68 -0.38
C GLN A 201 -8.91 -19.96 -0.17
#